data_4ecb7ead480ba8d6e1e5c483a20793eb
#
_entry.id   4ecb7ead480ba8d6e1e5c483a20793eb
#
_cell.length_a   1.000
_cell.length_b   1.000
_cell.length_c   1.000
_cell.angle_alpha   90.00
_cell.angle_beta   90.00
_cell.angle_gamma   90.00
#
_symmetry.space_group_name_H-M   'P 1'
#
loop_
_entity.id
_entity.type
_entity.pdbx_description
1 polymer ?
#
loop_
_entity_poly.entity_id
_entity_poly.type
_entity_poly.pdbx_seq_one_letter_code
_entity_poly.pdbx_strand_id
1 'polypeptide(L)'
;MRMFRPKSFHLTLAALALATPLLSACGPERPAPTIAPSKPPEVTVGPRIVDQAGAYRNFIDRVSAISPSFADGGMVAKAVEAGSAIEPGQIMQGAIAYGAIVALEDAAFVEGVRAQAIGEVQRQQLADSLAANPYNVLAIRGSGEAASRVALVLAEDGQRLYDAGKAVKQSAYDVQRQAWSKAEVANRTGRLATAKSLSAMQFDSDLGETDLRAHAAGRRPAGGPVEAPYSQSVVRAVAVAAMAVLGHASGMRNETVGAVMQDPNIGGCARMTKLNLNQCLAVSKPYYEDIFCLGQHIMMDSGRCVIRAAGQKEPYEPRFVPTVRPQTPAKPPVRRPAAKKK
;
A
#
# COMPACT_ATOMS: atom_id res chain seq x y z
N MET A 1 34.08 68.58 -35.98
CA MET A 1 35.30 69.36 -36.19
C MET A 1 36.50 68.42 -36.03
N ARG A 2 37.36 68.40 -37.13
CA ARG A 2 38.62 67.65 -37.34
C ARG A 2 38.50 66.15 -37.47
N MET A 3 38.35 65.62 -38.63
CA MET A 3 39.25 65.20 -39.77
C MET A 3 40.72 64.96 -39.39
N PHE A 4 41.19 63.73 -39.63
CA PHE A 4 42.50 63.47 -40.21
C PHE A 4 42.54 62.09 -40.85
N ARG A 5 42.78 62.07 -42.13
CA ARG A 5 43.20 60.99 -43.05
C ARG A 5 44.72 61.14 -43.26
N PRO A 6 45.39 60.32 -44.11
CA PRO A 6 45.74 58.89 -44.12
C PRO A 6 47.29 58.71 -44.25
N LYS A 7 47.80 57.48 -44.32
CA LYS A 7 49.04 57.22 -45.12
C LYS A 7 49.08 55.78 -45.56
N SER A 8 49.01 55.65 -46.85
CA SER A 8 49.36 54.50 -47.66
C SER A 8 50.88 54.23 -47.65
N PHE A 9 51.29 52.96 -47.64
CA PHE A 9 52.58 52.52 -48.08
C PHE A 9 52.42 51.22 -48.88
N HIS A 10 52.70 51.36 -50.18
CA HIS A 10 52.96 50.25 -51.09
C HIS A 10 54.40 49.79 -50.91
N LEU A 11 54.67 48.45 -51.01
CA LEU A 11 55.80 47.90 -51.80
C LEU A 11 55.77 46.35 -51.82
N THR A 12 55.54 45.82 -52.98
CA THR A 12 56.26 44.90 -53.87
C THR A 12 56.50 43.47 -53.49
N LEU A 13 56.01 42.67 -54.44
CA LEU A 13 56.25 41.29 -54.79
C LEU A 13 57.60 40.70 -54.43
N ALA A 14 57.58 39.46 -53.93
CA ALA A 14 58.49 38.43 -54.38
C ALA A 14 57.83 37.05 -54.26
N ALA A 15 57.54 36.45 -55.41
CA ALA A 15 57.09 35.08 -55.55
C ALA A 15 58.27 34.13 -55.38
N LEU A 16 58.15 33.16 -54.46
CA LEU A 16 59.05 31.99 -54.49
C LEU A 16 58.14 30.73 -54.28
N ALA A 17 57.95 30.03 -55.42
CA ALA A 17 57.25 28.75 -55.44
C ALA A 17 58.19 27.66 -54.89
N LEU A 18 57.78 27.08 -53.74
CA LEU A 18 58.33 25.82 -53.22
C LEU A 18 57.23 24.79 -53.22
N ALA A 19 57.26 23.91 -54.19
CA ALA A 19 56.38 22.71 -54.24
C ALA A 19 56.88 21.74 -53.20
N THR A 20 56.03 21.51 -52.15
CA THR A 20 56.17 20.40 -51.22
C THR A 20 55.14 19.30 -51.56
N PRO A 21 55.58 18.04 -51.72
CA PRO A 21 54.63 16.95 -51.95
C PRO A 21 53.81 16.68 -50.68
N LEU A 22 52.47 16.75 -50.80
CA LEU A 22 51.53 16.27 -49.82
C LEU A 22 51.62 14.74 -49.78
N LEU A 23 52.37 14.18 -48.85
CA LEU A 23 52.26 12.81 -48.41
C LEU A 23 50.95 12.68 -47.54
N SER A 24 49.93 12.22 -48.18
CA SER A 24 48.66 11.77 -47.45
C SER A 24 49.05 10.56 -46.60
N ALA A 25 49.38 10.79 -45.35
CA ALA A 25 49.47 9.74 -44.36
C ALA A 25 47.99 9.31 -44.01
N CYS A 26 47.50 8.24 -44.68
CA CYS A 26 46.36 7.45 -44.15
C CYS A 26 46.82 6.74 -42.88
N GLY A 27 46.71 7.44 -41.74
CA GLY A 27 46.77 6.79 -40.43
C GLY A 27 45.47 6.02 -40.19
N PRO A 28 45.48 4.86 -39.53
CA PRO A 28 44.27 4.15 -39.18
C PRO A 28 43.41 5.06 -38.32
N GLU A 29 42.18 5.29 -38.79
CA GLU A 29 41.16 6.06 -38.08
C GLU A 29 40.96 5.40 -36.71
N ARG A 30 41.26 6.12 -35.62
CA ARG A 30 40.99 5.64 -34.25
C ARG A 30 39.48 5.41 -34.14
N PRO A 31 39.04 4.19 -33.79
CA PRO A 31 37.61 3.97 -33.56
C PRO A 31 37.14 4.98 -32.51
N ALA A 32 36.03 5.65 -32.80
CA ALA A 32 35.38 6.55 -31.87
C ALA A 32 35.19 5.82 -30.55
N PRO A 33 35.41 6.46 -29.37
CA PRO A 33 35.21 5.83 -28.11
C PRO A 33 33.77 5.33 -28.05
N THR A 34 33.58 4.03 -27.97
CA THR A 34 32.28 3.42 -27.74
C THR A 34 31.85 3.83 -26.31
N ILE A 35 31.00 4.84 -26.22
CA ILE A 35 30.37 5.21 -24.94
C ILE A 35 29.53 4.00 -24.56
N ALA A 36 30.02 3.22 -23.60
CA ALA A 36 29.23 2.16 -23.02
C ALA A 36 27.88 2.78 -22.55
N PRO A 37 26.74 2.16 -22.86
CA PRO A 37 25.45 2.69 -22.40
C PRO A 37 25.51 2.83 -20.89
N SER A 38 25.43 4.07 -20.40
CA SER A 38 25.38 4.34 -18.97
C SER A 38 24.16 3.62 -18.41
N LYS A 39 24.36 2.80 -17.35
CA LYS A 39 23.25 2.17 -16.62
C LYS A 39 22.23 3.27 -16.30
N PRO A 40 20.94 3.09 -16.64
CA PRO A 40 19.93 4.09 -16.31
C PRO A 40 19.96 4.39 -14.81
N PRO A 41 19.74 5.64 -14.38
CA PRO A 41 19.75 5.98 -12.97
C PRO A 41 18.75 5.10 -12.21
N GLU A 42 19.17 4.63 -11.06
CA GLU A 42 18.32 3.84 -10.18
C GLU A 42 17.11 4.68 -9.73
N VAL A 43 15.93 4.08 -9.76
CA VAL A 43 14.71 4.77 -9.33
C VAL A 43 14.71 4.85 -7.80
N THR A 44 14.75 6.05 -7.26
CA THR A 44 14.65 6.30 -5.83
C THR A 44 13.22 6.70 -5.46
N VAL A 45 12.66 6.01 -4.48
CA VAL A 45 11.30 6.30 -3.96
C VAL A 45 11.40 7.44 -2.95
N GLY A 46 10.47 8.40 -3.03
CA GLY A 46 10.46 9.52 -2.09
C GLY A 46 10.11 9.10 -0.66
N PRO A 47 10.61 9.83 0.36
CA PRO A 47 10.42 9.47 1.78
C PRO A 47 8.95 9.24 2.14
N ARG A 48 8.04 10.07 1.66
CA ARG A 48 6.60 9.94 1.95
C ARG A 48 6.01 8.61 1.46
N ILE A 49 6.46 8.11 0.31
CA ILE A 49 6.02 6.80 -0.19
C ILE A 49 6.57 5.71 0.71
N VAL A 50 7.84 5.80 1.11
CA VAL A 50 8.49 4.85 2.01
C VAL A 50 7.77 4.79 3.35
N ASP A 51 7.53 5.94 3.99
CA ASP A 51 6.85 6.03 5.29
C ASP A 51 5.43 5.42 5.24
N GLN A 52 4.64 5.78 4.22
CA GLN A 52 3.28 5.26 4.09
C GLN A 52 3.26 3.75 3.76
N ALA A 53 4.14 3.30 2.88
CA ALA A 53 4.27 1.88 2.53
C ALA A 53 4.74 1.05 3.73
N GLY A 54 5.69 1.58 4.50
CA GLY A 54 6.19 0.95 5.73
C GLY A 54 5.10 0.84 6.79
N ALA A 55 4.33 1.89 7.03
CA ALA A 55 3.21 1.87 7.96
C ALA A 55 2.16 0.80 7.56
N TYR A 56 1.84 0.71 6.28
CA TYR A 56 0.94 -0.33 5.75
C TYR A 56 1.51 -1.73 5.98
N ARG A 57 2.77 -1.98 5.63
CA ARG A 57 3.41 -3.30 5.84
C ARG A 57 3.40 -3.71 7.30
N ASN A 58 3.84 -2.81 8.18
CA ASN A 58 3.84 -3.05 9.62
C ASN A 58 2.43 -3.34 10.15
N PHE A 59 1.40 -2.66 9.65
CA PHE A 59 0.02 -2.95 10.03
C PHE A 59 -0.40 -4.34 9.57
N ILE A 60 -0.25 -4.66 8.28
CA ILE A 60 -0.64 -5.96 7.73
C ILE A 60 0.06 -7.10 8.46
N ASP A 61 1.38 -7.00 8.67
CA ASP A 61 2.16 -8.06 9.28
C ASP A 61 1.84 -8.23 10.76
N ARG A 62 1.78 -7.14 11.53
CA ARG A 62 1.44 -7.16 12.95
C ARG A 62 0.05 -7.70 13.22
N VAL A 63 -0.95 -7.21 12.47
CA VAL A 63 -2.35 -7.56 12.74
C VAL A 63 -2.68 -8.96 12.21
N SER A 64 -2.12 -9.37 11.07
CA SER A 64 -2.31 -10.75 10.59
C SER A 64 -1.61 -11.80 11.47
N ALA A 65 -0.61 -11.40 12.26
CA ALA A 65 0.08 -12.28 13.20
C ALA A 65 -0.63 -12.44 14.57
N ILE A 66 -1.75 -11.73 14.79
CA ILE A 66 -2.51 -11.89 16.05
C ILE A 66 -3.01 -13.33 16.14
N SER A 67 -2.59 -14.02 17.20
CA SER A 67 -2.99 -15.39 17.47
C SER A 67 -4.47 -15.46 17.84
N PRO A 68 -5.25 -16.43 17.31
CA PRO A 68 -6.61 -16.70 17.76
C PRO A 68 -6.67 -17.39 19.13
N SER A 69 -5.53 -17.75 19.72
CA SER A 69 -5.47 -18.43 21.02
C SER A 69 -5.32 -17.40 22.14
N PHE A 70 -6.42 -17.15 22.85
CA PHE A 70 -6.44 -16.25 24.00
C PHE A 70 -6.54 -17.06 25.29
N ALA A 71 -5.65 -16.80 26.25
CA ALA A 71 -5.64 -17.44 27.56
C ALA A 71 -6.30 -16.58 28.65
N ASP A 72 -6.33 -15.26 28.49
CA ASP A 72 -6.83 -14.31 29.47
C ASP A 72 -7.22 -12.97 28.83
N GLY A 73 -7.85 -12.10 29.62
CA GLY A 73 -8.28 -10.77 29.21
C GLY A 73 -7.13 -9.79 28.90
N GLY A 74 -5.95 -10.00 29.48
CA GLY A 74 -4.78 -9.17 29.20
C GLY A 74 -4.24 -9.38 27.77
N MET A 75 -4.27 -10.63 27.30
CA MET A 75 -3.93 -10.93 25.90
C MET A 75 -4.93 -10.27 24.94
N VAL A 76 -6.23 -10.28 25.28
CA VAL A 76 -7.28 -9.62 24.47
C VAL A 76 -7.04 -8.11 24.41
N ALA A 77 -6.79 -7.47 25.55
CA ALA A 77 -6.51 -6.03 25.61
C ALA A 77 -5.33 -5.63 24.73
N LYS A 78 -4.19 -6.34 24.84
CA LYS A 78 -3.00 -6.11 24.03
C LYS A 78 -3.28 -6.29 22.53
N ALA A 79 -4.07 -7.29 22.15
CA ALA A 79 -4.42 -7.53 20.76
C ALA A 79 -5.32 -6.42 20.19
N VAL A 80 -6.30 -5.92 20.96
CA VAL A 80 -7.13 -4.77 20.58
C VAL A 80 -6.28 -3.51 20.43
N GLU A 81 -5.36 -3.25 21.36
CA GLU A 81 -4.43 -2.11 21.26
C GLU A 81 -3.55 -2.21 20.02
N ALA A 82 -2.90 -3.36 19.79
CA ALA A 82 -2.05 -3.60 18.64
C ALA A 82 -2.80 -3.41 17.31
N GLY A 83 -4.02 -3.92 17.23
CA GLY A 83 -4.85 -3.78 16.03
C GLY A 83 -5.40 -2.37 15.81
N SER A 84 -5.58 -1.59 16.89
CA SER A 84 -6.09 -0.21 16.81
C SER A 84 -5.01 0.83 16.51
N ALA A 85 -3.73 0.47 16.58
CA ALA A 85 -2.60 1.41 16.55
C ALA A 85 -2.22 1.88 15.13
N ILE A 86 -3.17 2.46 14.41
CA ILE A 86 -2.95 3.15 13.13
C ILE A 86 -4.20 3.97 12.75
N GLU A 87 -4.00 5.12 12.12
CA GLU A 87 -5.07 5.92 11.52
C GLU A 87 -5.57 5.22 10.26
N PRO A 88 -6.90 4.97 10.10
CA PRO A 88 -7.43 4.18 8.97
C PRO A 88 -7.14 4.76 7.57
N GLY A 89 -7.04 6.07 7.43
CA GLY A 89 -6.67 6.70 6.16
C GLY A 89 -5.23 6.39 5.77
N GLN A 90 -4.34 6.27 6.76
CA GLN A 90 -2.95 5.89 6.55
C GLN A 90 -2.83 4.45 6.00
N ILE A 91 -3.67 3.52 6.44
CA ILE A 91 -3.69 2.15 5.89
C ILE A 91 -3.94 2.20 4.38
N MET A 92 -4.89 3.01 3.94
CA MET A 92 -5.29 3.07 2.52
C MET A 92 -4.28 3.84 1.66
N GLN A 93 -3.74 4.93 2.17
CA GLN A 93 -2.62 5.62 1.51
C GLN A 93 -1.39 4.73 1.43
N GLY A 94 -1.12 4.00 2.49
CA GLY A 94 -0.03 3.03 2.57
C GLY A 94 -0.19 1.86 1.60
N ALA A 95 -1.41 1.36 1.38
CA ALA A 95 -1.68 0.35 0.37
C ALA A 95 -1.34 0.85 -1.05
N ILE A 96 -1.68 2.11 -1.37
CA ILE A 96 -1.32 2.73 -2.65
C ILE A 96 0.20 2.93 -2.74
N ALA A 97 0.83 3.41 -1.67
CA ALA A 97 2.28 3.62 -1.62
C ALA A 97 3.06 2.31 -1.77
N TYR A 98 2.64 1.25 -1.05
CA TYR A 98 3.25 -0.07 -1.19
C TYR A 98 3.00 -0.66 -2.58
N GLY A 99 1.79 -0.50 -3.12
CA GLY A 99 1.47 -0.86 -4.49
C GLY A 99 2.37 -0.16 -5.53
N ALA A 100 2.76 1.10 -5.28
CA ALA A 100 3.71 1.79 -6.14
C ALA A 100 5.10 1.12 -6.10
N ILE A 101 5.57 0.70 -4.93
CA ILE A 101 6.84 -0.05 -4.81
C ILE A 101 6.74 -1.39 -5.55
N VAL A 102 5.61 -2.09 -5.45
CA VAL A 102 5.35 -3.34 -6.19
C VAL A 102 5.37 -3.11 -7.70
N ALA A 103 4.79 -2.01 -8.19
CA ALA A 103 4.78 -1.66 -9.61
C ALA A 103 6.19 -1.37 -10.16
N LEU A 104 7.08 -0.81 -9.35
CA LEU A 104 8.48 -0.54 -9.71
C LEU A 104 9.31 -1.81 -9.93
N GLU A 105 8.85 -2.97 -9.49
CA GLU A 105 9.49 -4.27 -9.74
C GLU A 105 9.17 -4.82 -11.16
N ASP A 106 8.32 -4.13 -11.93
CA ASP A 106 8.07 -4.46 -13.33
C ASP A 106 9.01 -3.65 -14.24
N ALA A 107 10.04 -4.33 -14.78
CA ALA A 107 11.05 -3.69 -15.61
C ALA A 107 10.45 -3.12 -16.91
N ALA A 108 9.45 -3.80 -17.52
CA ALA A 108 8.84 -3.33 -18.78
C ALA A 108 8.04 -2.04 -18.55
N PHE A 109 7.38 -1.92 -17.40
CA PHE A 109 6.71 -0.68 -17.00
C PHE A 109 7.70 0.47 -16.75
N VAL A 110 8.77 0.22 -15.98
CA VAL A 110 9.82 1.24 -15.71
C VAL A 110 10.44 1.75 -17.01
N GLU A 111 10.77 0.85 -17.94
CA GLU A 111 11.27 1.20 -19.26
C GLU A 111 10.23 1.96 -20.11
N GLY A 112 8.96 1.56 -20.03
CA GLY A 112 7.85 2.24 -20.69
C GLY A 112 7.72 3.70 -20.27
N VAL A 113 7.82 3.98 -18.96
CA VAL A 113 7.82 5.35 -18.43
C VAL A 113 9.02 6.14 -18.96
N ARG A 114 10.23 5.57 -18.90
CA ARG A 114 11.46 6.22 -19.37
C ARG A 114 11.40 6.53 -20.87
N ALA A 115 10.84 5.64 -21.67
CA ALA A 115 10.71 5.82 -23.12
C ALA A 115 9.77 6.96 -23.51
N GLN A 116 8.73 7.24 -22.69
CA GLN A 116 7.79 8.35 -22.95
C GLN A 116 8.34 9.72 -22.51
N ALA A 117 9.35 9.77 -21.67
CA ALA A 117 9.81 11.00 -21.04
C ALA A 117 11.35 11.10 -20.99
N ILE A 118 11.97 11.22 -22.16
CA ILE A 118 13.42 11.25 -22.31
C ILE A 118 14.02 12.57 -21.79
N GLY A 119 13.36 13.70 -22.07
CA GLY A 119 13.82 15.04 -21.65
C GLY A 119 13.11 15.54 -20.38
N GLU A 120 13.68 16.57 -19.73
CA GLU A 120 13.10 17.15 -18.51
C GLU A 120 11.68 17.70 -18.73
N VAL A 121 11.45 18.36 -19.87
CA VAL A 121 10.13 18.91 -20.22
C VAL A 121 9.09 17.80 -20.33
N GLN A 122 9.42 16.69 -21.00
CA GLN A 122 8.53 15.55 -21.14
C GLN A 122 8.26 14.89 -19.78
N ARG A 123 9.28 14.77 -18.93
CA ARG A 123 9.10 14.23 -17.56
C ARG A 123 8.14 15.09 -16.75
N GLN A 124 8.28 16.42 -16.80
CA GLN A 124 7.37 17.34 -16.12
C GLN A 124 5.94 17.20 -16.65
N GLN A 125 5.77 17.26 -17.98
CA GLN A 125 4.45 17.17 -18.61
C GLN A 125 3.74 15.85 -18.29
N LEU A 126 4.47 14.73 -18.33
CA LEU A 126 3.90 13.43 -17.99
C LEU A 126 3.52 13.38 -16.50
N ALA A 127 4.38 13.86 -15.60
CA ALA A 127 4.07 13.92 -14.17
C ALA A 127 2.85 14.79 -13.86
N ASP A 128 2.73 15.96 -14.50
CA ASP A 128 1.56 16.85 -14.34
C ASP A 128 0.28 16.19 -14.87
N SER A 129 0.38 15.48 -16.00
CA SER A 129 -0.74 14.70 -16.56
C SER A 129 -1.21 13.58 -15.61
N LEU A 130 -0.26 12.86 -14.99
CA LEU A 130 -0.56 11.81 -14.01
C LEU A 130 -1.15 12.37 -12.71
N ALA A 131 -0.69 13.54 -12.28
CA ALA A 131 -1.24 14.22 -11.12
C ALA A 131 -2.68 14.70 -11.36
N ALA A 132 -2.96 15.24 -12.55
CA ALA A 132 -4.30 15.67 -12.93
C ALA A 132 -5.27 14.50 -13.13
N ASN A 133 -4.80 13.43 -13.75
CA ASN A 133 -5.59 12.22 -13.97
C ASN A 133 -4.71 10.96 -13.90
N PRO A 134 -4.70 10.23 -12.78
CA PRO A 134 -3.91 9.01 -12.62
C PRO A 134 -4.19 7.93 -13.69
N TYR A 135 -5.38 7.90 -14.29
CA TYR A 135 -5.70 6.92 -15.34
C TYR A 135 -4.86 7.06 -16.62
N ASN A 136 -4.21 8.21 -16.82
CA ASN A 136 -3.30 8.41 -17.95
C ASN A 136 -2.10 7.44 -17.90
N VAL A 137 -1.77 6.86 -16.75
CA VAL A 137 -0.72 5.85 -16.60
C VAL A 137 -1.00 4.59 -17.42
N LEU A 138 -2.27 4.27 -17.67
CA LEU A 138 -2.66 3.06 -18.40
C LEU A 138 -2.29 3.10 -19.89
N ALA A 139 -1.94 4.27 -20.42
CA ALA A 139 -1.40 4.42 -21.78
C ALA A 139 0.11 4.10 -21.87
N ILE A 140 0.79 3.91 -20.76
CA ILE A 140 2.22 3.60 -20.71
C ILE A 140 2.41 2.08 -20.91
N ARG A 141 3.38 1.71 -21.76
CA ARG A 141 3.73 0.30 -21.98
C ARG A 141 4.14 -0.37 -20.66
N GLY A 142 3.64 -1.57 -20.40
CA GLY A 142 3.92 -2.35 -19.18
C GLY A 142 3.03 -1.97 -17.99
N SER A 143 2.18 -0.93 -18.11
CA SER A 143 1.30 -0.52 -17.02
C SER A 143 0.24 -1.57 -16.67
N GLY A 144 -0.21 -2.37 -17.63
CA GLY A 144 -1.18 -3.44 -17.42
C GLY A 144 -0.63 -4.54 -16.53
N GLU A 145 0.58 -5.01 -16.84
CA GLU A 145 1.29 -6.05 -16.06
C GLU A 145 1.61 -5.54 -14.65
N ALA A 146 2.12 -4.30 -14.53
CA ALA A 146 2.36 -3.66 -13.25
C ALA A 146 1.07 -3.52 -12.43
N ALA A 147 -0.04 -3.08 -13.04
CA ALA A 147 -1.34 -2.96 -12.37
C ALA A 147 -1.89 -4.32 -11.93
N SER A 148 -1.78 -5.34 -12.78
CA SER A 148 -2.16 -6.71 -12.45
C SER A 148 -1.39 -7.22 -11.23
N ARG A 149 -0.06 -7.04 -11.20
CA ARG A 149 0.78 -7.43 -10.07
C ARG A 149 0.40 -6.70 -8.78
N VAL A 150 0.17 -5.39 -8.85
CA VAL A 150 -0.30 -4.59 -7.70
C VAL A 150 -1.63 -5.13 -7.17
N ALA A 151 -2.60 -5.37 -8.06
CA ALA A 151 -3.91 -5.88 -7.69
C ALA A 151 -3.80 -7.24 -6.96
N LEU A 152 -3.02 -8.16 -7.48
CA LEU A 152 -2.82 -9.48 -6.87
C LEU A 152 -2.14 -9.41 -5.50
N VAL A 153 -1.09 -8.58 -5.37
CA VAL A 153 -0.37 -8.43 -4.10
C VAL A 153 -1.24 -7.82 -3.01
N LEU A 154 -2.00 -6.77 -3.33
CA LEU A 154 -2.92 -6.15 -2.37
C LEU A 154 -4.09 -7.08 -2.02
N ALA A 155 -4.62 -7.83 -3.00
CA ALA A 155 -5.67 -8.81 -2.73
C ALA A 155 -5.20 -9.91 -1.77
N GLU A 156 -3.99 -10.42 -1.95
CA GLU A 156 -3.39 -11.42 -1.06
C GLU A 156 -3.18 -10.87 0.36
N ASP A 157 -2.71 -9.63 0.50
CA ASP A 157 -2.58 -8.96 1.81
C ASP A 157 -3.94 -8.83 2.51
N GLY A 158 -4.95 -8.36 1.77
CA GLY A 158 -6.31 -8.23 2.29
C GLY A 158 -6.93 -9.58 2.66
N GLN A 159 -6.71 -10.63 1.85
CA GLN A 159 -7.19 -11.98 2.12
C GLN A 159 -6.52 -12.57 3.37
N ARG A 160 -5.21 -12.41 3.51
CA ARG A 160 -4.46 -12.86 4.69
C ARG A 160 -5.00 -12.21 5.97
N LEU A 161 -5.25 -10.90 5.94
CA LEU A 161 -5.82 -10.18 7.07
C LEU A 161 -7.25 -10.63 7.38
N TYR A 162 -8.06 -10.85 6.36
CA TYR A 162 -9.42 -11.35 6.48
C TYR A 162 -9.46 -12.76 7.10
N ASP A 163 -8.62 -13.68 6.64
CA ASP A 163 -8.60 -15.06 7.12
C ASP A 163 -8.10 -15.14 8.57
N ALA A 164 -7.06 -14.36 8.93
CA ALA A 164 -6.62 -14.22 10.31
C ALA A 164 -7.74 -13.66 11.20
N GLY A 165 -8.46 -12.64 10.70
CA GLY A 165 -9.63 -12.07 11.40
C GLY A 165 -10.77 -13.06 11.59
N LYS A 166 -11.03 -13.90 10.60
CA LYS A 166 -12.04 -14.98 10.71
C LYS A 166 -11.65 -15.99 11.79
N ALA A 167 -10.39 -16.36 11.89
CA ALA A 167 -9.91 -17.24 12.95
C ALA A 167 -10.03 -16.60 14.34
N VAL A 168 -9.68 -15.33 14.48
CA VAL A 168 -9.87 -14.56 15.74
C VAL A 168 -11.35 -14.44 16.10
N LYS A 169 -12.21 -14.12 15.13
CA LYS A 169 -13.67 -14.07 15.36
C LYS A 169 -14.23 -15.42 15.79
N GLN A 170 -13.76 -16.52 15.21
CA GLN A 170 -14.17 -17.86 15.62
C GLN A 170 -13.77 -18.13 17.07
N SER A 171 -12.56 -17.75 17.48
CA SER A 171 -12.12 -17.94 18.87
C SER A 171 -12.98 -17.23 19.88
N ALA A 172 -13.65 -16.12 19.52
CA ALA A 172 -14.63 -15.46 20.40
C ALA A 172 -15.78 -16.40 20.82
N TYR A 173 -16.21 -17.30 19.92
CA TYR A 173 -17.21 -18.31 20.22
C TYR A 173 -16.64 -19.49 21.01
N ASP A 174 -15.41 -19.90 20.69
CA ASP A 174 -14.78 -21.06 21.30
C ASP A 174 -14.48 -20.84 22.79
N VAL A 175 -14.05 -19.61 23.15
CA VAL A 175 -13.73 -19.26 24.55
C VAL A 175 -14.93 -18.95 25.43
N GLN A 176 -16.14 -18.84 24.88
CA GLN A 176 -17.34 -18.47 25.67
C GLN A 176 -17.65 -19.42 26.84
N ARG A 177 -17.12 -20.63 26.83
CA ARG A 177 -17.29 -21.59 27.96
C ARG A 177 -16.30 -21.35 29.09
N GLN A 178 -15.22 -20.59 28.84
CA GLN A 178 -14.18 -20.33 29.84
C GLN A 178 -14.60 -19.21 30.80
N ALA A 179 -14.28 -19.34 32.08
CA ALA A 179 -14.71 -18.39 33.09
C ALA A 179 -14.14 -16.98 32.86
N TRP A 180 -12.84 -16.91 32.53
CA TRP A 180 -12.16 -15.64 32.28
C TRP A 180 -12.77 -14.83 31.12
N SER A 181 -13.23 -15.51 30.05
CA SER A 181 -13.76 -14.82 28.88
C SER A 181 -15.15 -14.20 29.12
N LYS A 182 -15.90 -14.74 30.13
CA LYS A 182 -17.20 -14.20 30.54
C LYS A 182 -17.06 -13.06 31.53
N ALA A 183 -15.90 -12.88 32.13
CA ALA A 183 -15.67 -11.77 33.03
C ALA A 183 -15.85 -10.44 32.30
N GLU A 184 -16.39 -9.45 32.99
CA GLU A 184 -16.51 -8.11 32.44
C GLU A 184 -15.13 -7.48 32.25
N VAL A 185 -14.92 -6.84 31.11
CA VAL A 185 -13.66 -6.13 30.81
C VAL A 185 -13.46 -5.02 31.83
N ALA A 186 -12.33 -5.07 32.52
CA ALA A 186 -11.94 -4.01 33.45
C ALA A 186 -11.78 -2.67 32.72
N ASN A 187 -12.27 -1.59 33.33
CA ASN A 187 -12.14 -0.23 32.79
C ASN A 187 -12.59 -0.11 31.31
N ARG A 188 -13.79 -0.53 31.00
CA ARG A 188 -14.36 -0.48 29.62
C ARG A 188 -14.26 0.89 28.97
N THR A 189 -14.50 1.95 29.74
CA THR A 189 -14.38 3.34 29.25
C THR A 189 -12.94 3.67 28.88
N GLY A 190 -11.96 3.29 29.71
CA GLY A 190 -10.53 3.48 29.44
C GLY A 190 -10.09 2.68 28.21
N ARG A 191 -10.49 1.40 28.08
CA ARG A 191 -10.23 0.59 26.89
C ARG A 191 -10.72 1.26 25.59
N LEU A 192 -11.98 1.77 25.59
CA LEU A 192 -12.52 2.48 24.43
C LEU A 192 -11.75 3.78 24.15
N ALA A 193 -11.39 4.54 25.18
CA ALA A 193 -10.60 5.75 25.03
C ALA A 193 -9.22 5.44 24.44
N THR A 194 -8.53 4.39 24.91
CA THR A 194 -7.26 3.93 24.37
C THR A 194 -7.37 3.53 22.91
N ALA A 195 -8.36 2.71 22.53
CA ALA A 195 -8.58 2.31 21.14
C ALA A 195 -8.84 3.52 20.21
N LYS A 196 -9.63 4.50 20.68
CA LYS A 196 -9.87 5.76 19.94
C LYS A 196 -8.60 6.58 19.77
N SER A 197 -7.80 6.72 20.82
CA SER A 197 -6.53 7.47 20.77
C SER A 197 -5.54 6.81 19.80
N LEU A 198 -5.31 5.51 19.95
CA LEU A 198 -4.40 4.75 19.08
C LEU A 198 -4.82 4.82 17.61
N SER A 199 -6.11 4.72 17.33
CA SER A 199 -6.63 4.79 15.96
C SER A 199 -6.75 6.21 15.39
N ALA A 200 -6.29 7.22 16.10
CA ALA A 200 -6.12 8.58 15.61
C ALA A 200 -4.65 8.95 15.36
N MET A 201 -3.71 8.07 15.77
CA MET A 201 -2.28 8.32 15.64
C MET A 201 -1.77 7.89 14.26
N GLN A 202 -0.87 8.71 13.70
CA GLN A 202 -0.04 8.27 12.59
C GLN A 202 0.96 7.23 13.12
N PHE A 203 1.17 6.19 12.36
CA PHE A 203 2.14 5.16 12.67
C PHE A 203 3.43 5.43 11.89
N ASP A 204 4.52 5.58 12.60
CA ASP A 204 5.85 5.70 12.00
C ASP A 204 6.44 4.30 11.78
N SER A 205 7.07 4.10 10.63
CA SER A 205 7.68 2.83 10.26
C SER A 205 9.19 2.93 10.30
N ASP A 206 9.84 1.88 10.75
CA ASP A 206 11.29 1.67 10.69
C ASP A 206 11.75 0.98 9.39
N LEU A 207 10.81 0.57 8.52
CA LEU A 207 11.13 -0.05 7.24
C LEU A 207 11.64 0.98 6.24
N GLY A 208 12.86 0.74 5.73
CA GLY A 208 13.45 1.55 4.68
C GLY A 208 13.02 1.13 3.27
N GLU A 209 13.43 1.93 2.26
CA GLU A 209 13.16 1.63 0.85
C GLU A 209 13.70 0.24 0.46
N THR A 210 14.90 -0.12 0.91
CA THR A 210 15.54 -1.40 0.61
C THR A 210 14.72 -2.58 1.11
N ASP A 211 14.20 -2.50 2.35
CA ASP A 211 13.39 -3.55 2.94
C ASP A 211 12.07 -3.72 2.20
N LEU A 212 11.42 -2.61 1.87
CA LEU A 212 10.16 -2.59 1.15
C LEU A 212 10.31 -3.14 -0.29
N ARG A 213 11.39 -2.80 -0.99
CA ARG A 213 11.70 -3.35 -2.31
C ARG A 213 12.01 -4.84 -2.24
N ALA A 214 12.84 -5.27 -1.29
CA ALA A 214 13.14 -6.68 -1.09
C ALA A 214 11.86 -7.49 -0.82
N HIS A 215 10.97 -6.95 0.01
CA HIS A 215 9.66 -7.54 0.28
C HIS A 215 8.79 -7.61 -0.99
N ALA A 216 8.70 -6.53 -1.78
CA ALA A 216 7.92 -6.47 -3.01
C ALA A 216 8.48 -7.44 -4.09
N ALA A 217 9.80 -7.48 -4.27
CA ALA A 217 10.48 -8.38 -5.20
C ALA A 217 10.28 -9.86 -4.84
N GLY A 218 10.18 -10.17 -3.54
CA GLY A 218 9.93 -11.53 -3.04
C GLY A 218 8.49 -12.02 -3.24
N ARG A 219 7.52 -11.14 -3.52
CA ARG A 219 6.11 -11.50 -3.66
C ARG A 219 5.84 -12.30 -4.92
N ARG A 220 5.15 -13.41 -4.76
CA ARG A 220 4.69 -14.30 -5.85
C ARG A 220 3.21 -14.60 -5.62
N PRO A 221 2.33 -13.61 -5.84
CA PRO A 221 0.91 -13.78 -5.57
C PRO A 221 0.34 -14.90 -6.46
N ALA A 222 -0.55 -15.69 -5.87
CA ALA A 222 -1.26 -16.73 -6.60
C ALA A 222 -2.36 -16.14 -7.48
N GLY A 223 -2.65 -16.77 -8.60
CA GLY A 223 -3.73 -16.39 -9.51
C GLY A 223 -3.25 -16.05 -10.92
N GLY A 224 -4.20 -15.95 -11.82
CA GLY A 224 -3.97 -15.46 -13.19
C GLY A 224 -3.88 -13.95 -13.24
N PRO A 225 -3.44 -13.38 -14.38
CA PRO A 225 -3.37 -11.94 -14.56
C PRO A 225 -4.74 -11.28 -14.33
N VAL A 226 -4.73 -10.14 -13.67
CA VAL A 226 -5.91 -9.28 -13.52
C VAL A 226 -5.98 -8.36 -14.72
N GLU A 227 -7.13 -8.35 -15.40
CA GLU A 227 -7.37 -7.50 -16.56
C GLU A 227 -8.10 -6.21 -16.18
N ALA A 228 -8.01 -5.20 -17.04
CA ALA A 228 -8.78 -3.96 -16.90
C ALA A 228 -10.31 -4.25 -16.97
N PRO A 229 -11.13 -3.43 -16.29
CA PRO A 229 -10.78 -2.19 -15.62
C PRO A 229 -10.17 -2.39 -14.22
N TYR A 230 -9.09 -1.69 -13.95
CA TYR A 230 -8.44 -1.70 -12.64
C TYR A 230 -9.13 -0.75 -11.66
N SER A 231 -9.04 -1.05 -10.36
CA SER A 231 -9.54 -0.18 -9.31
C SER A 231 -8.79 1.17 -9.28
N GLN A 232 -9.44 2.19 -8.75
CA GLN A 232 -8.84 3.52 -8.61
C GLN A 232 -7.56 3.46 -7.76
N SER A 233 -7.52 2.67 -6.70
CA SER A 233 -6.33 2.51 -5.84
C SER A 233 -5.17 1.87 -6.58
N VAL A 234 -5.42 0.83 -7.40
CA VAL A 234 -4.38 0.20 -8.24
C VAL A 234 -3.84 1.18 -9.27
N VAL A 235 -4.72 1.89 -9.98
CA VAL A 235 -4.30 2.91 -10.96
C VAL A 235 -3.46 4.00 -10.32
N ARG A 236 -3.85 4.48 -9.14
CA ARG A 236 -3.10 5.47 -8.37
C ARG A 236 -1.73 4.94 -7.94
N ALA A 237 -1.64 3.70 -7.52
CA ALA A 237 -0.36 3.07 -7.18
C ALA A 237 0.60 3.06 -8.38
N VAL A 238 0.13 2.65 -9.55
CA VAL A 238 0.94 2.63 -10.78
C VAL A 238 1.32 4.06 -11.21
N ALA A 239 0.41 5.05 -11.06
CA ALA A 239 0.71 6.46 -11.35
C ALA A 239 1.77 7.02 -10.40
N VAL A 240 1.71 6.72 -9.12
CA VAL A 240 2.74 7.09 -8.12
C VAL A 240 4.09 6.46 -8.47
N ALA A 241 4.10 5.19 -8.90
CA ALA A 241 5.32 4.53 -9.37
C ALA A 241 5.91 5.23 -10.59
N ALA A 242 5.08 5.61 -11.58
CA ALA A 242 5.54 6.38 -12.74
C ALA A 242 6.14 7.73 -12.31
N MET A 243 5.51 8.45 -11.39
CA MET A 243 6.05 9.70 -10.85
C MET A 243 7.40 9.51 -10.17
N ALA A 244 7.61 8.39 -9.48
CA ALA A 244 8.92 8.05 -8.91
C ALA A 244 9.98 7.80 -9.99
N VAL A 245 9.66 7.06 -11.06
CA VAL A 245 10.55 6.84 -12.22
C VAL A 245 10.94 8.16 -12.89
N LEU A 246 10.01 9.13 -12.96
CA LEU A 246 10.23 10.47 -13.51
C LEU A 246 11.06 11.38 -12.60
N GLY A 247 11.39 10.96 -11.37
CA GLY A 247 12.06 11.78 -10.36
C GLY A 247 11.14 12.80 -9.67
N HIS A 248 9.83 12.61 -9.74
CA HIS A 248 8.81 13.53 -9.23
C HIS A 248 8.16 13.05 -7.91
N ALA A 249 8.82 12.14 -7.19
CA ALA A 249 8.32 11.60 -5.93
C ALA A 249 8.95 12.21 -4.68
N SER A 250 9.84 13.22 -4.80
CA SER A 250 10.58 13.81 -3.68
C SER A 250 10.58 15.34 -3.73
N GLY A 251 11.05 15.97 -2.67
CA GLY A 251 11.17 17.43 -2.56
C GLY A 251 9.82 18.15 -2.55
N MET A 252 9.72 19.28 -3.21
CA MET A 252 8.50 20.12 -3.28
C MET A 252 7.30 19.42 -3.93
N ARG A 253 7.53 18.36 -4.71
CA ARG A 253 6.49 17.57 -5.39
C ARG A 253 5.88 16.47 -4.50
N ASN A 254 6.36 16.32 -3.29
CA ASN A 254 5.88 15.35 -2.31
C ASN A 254 4.38 15.53 -1.97
N GLU A 255 3.87 16.78 -1.98
CA GLU A 255 2.45 17.06 -1.77
C GLU A 255 1.58 16.54 -2.93
N THR A 256 2.03 16.71 -4.17
CA THR A 256 1.32 16.20 -5.36
C THR A 256 1.21 14.68 -5.31
N VAL A 257 2.30 13.99 -4.98
CA VAL A 257 2.28 12.52 -4.77
C VAL A 257 1.33 12.15 -3.63
N GLY A 258 1.34 12.91 -2.54
CA GLY A 258 0.41 12.72 -1.42
C GLY A 258 -1.05 12.84 -1.83
N ALA A 259 -1.38 13.78 -2.71
CA ALA A 259 -2.73 13.93 -3.26
C ALA A 259 -3.12 12.76 -4.18
N VAL A 260 -2.20 12.28 -5.01
CA VAL A 260 -2.44 11.09 -5.86
C VAL A 260 -2.64 9.83 -5.02
N MET A 261 -1.98 9.68 -3.87
CA MET A 261 -2.18 8.56 -2.95
C MET A 261 -3.53 8.58 -2.21
N GLN A 262 -4.32 9.63 -2.32
CA GLN A 262 -5.64 9.68 -1.67
C GLN A 262 -6.71 9.07 -2.57
N ASP A 263 -7.38 8.03 -2.07
CA ASP A 263 -8.59 7.47 -2.69
C ASP A 263 -9.76 7.66 -1.71
N PRO A 264 -10.66 8.63 -1.99
CA PRO A 264 -11.74 8.97 -1.07
C PRO A 264 -12.72 7.81 -0.84
N ASN A 265 -12.93 6.93 -1.83
CA ASN A 265 -13.85 5.80 -1.73
C ASN A 265 -13.33 4.76 -0.74
N ILE A 266 -12.06 4.39 -0.86
CA ILE A 266 -11.42 3.40 0.02
C ILE A 266 -11.11 4.01 1.39
N GLY A 267 -10.76 5.29 1.45
CA GLY A 267 -10.65 6.02 2.72
C GLY A 267 -11.98 6.01 3.51
N GLY A 268 -13.11 6.07 2.83
CA GLY A 268 -14.45 5.89 3.43
C GLY A 268 -14.64 4.50 4.05
N CYS A 269 -14.20 3.44 3.35
CA CYS A 269 -14.23 2.07 3.86
C CYS A 269 -13.46 1.96 5.19
N ALA A 270 -12.21 2.40 5.21
CA ALA A 270 -11.37 2.32 6.41
C ALA A 270 -11.91 3.15 7.59
N ARG A 271 -12.46 4.33 7.34
CA ARG A 271 -13.14 5.11 8.40
C ARG A 271 -14.35 4.39 8.97
N MET A 272 -15.09 3.65 8.13
CA MET A 272 -16.24 2.87 8.60
C MET A 272 -15.82 1.70 9.48
N THR A 273 -14.70 1.02 9.18
CA THR A 273 -14.18 -0.05 10.04
C THR A 273 -13.86 0.46 11.44
N LYS A 274 -13.23 1.65 11.53
CA LYS A 274 -12.94 2.31 12.81
C LYS A 274 -14.22 2.68 13.59
N LEU A 275 -15.22 3.22 12.89
CA LEU A 275 -16.49 3.57 13.50
C LEU A 275 -17.18 2.32 14.08
N ASN A 276 -17.24 1.24 13.31
CA ASN A 276 -17.82 -0.03 13.73
C ASN A 276 -17.06 -0.62 14.93
N LEU A 277 -15.72 -0.57 14.92
CA LEU A 277 -14.93 -0.98 16.08
C LEU A 277 -15.28 -0.19 17.34
N ASN A 278 -15.35 1.14 17.24
CA ASN A 278 -15.67 1.99 18.38
C ASN A 278 -17.07 1.71 18.93
N GLN A 279 -18.05 1.47 18.05
CA GLN A 279 -19.41 1.09 18.45
C GLN A 279 -19.42 -0.30 19.11
N CYS A 280 -18.74 -1.27 18.53
CA CYS A 280 -18.61 -2.61 19.09
C CYS A 280 -17.99 -2.57 20.51
N LEU A 281 -16.84 -1.92 20.66
CA LEU A 281 -16.17 -1.78 21.95
C LEU A 281 -16.98 -0.96 22.98
N ALA A 282 -17.83 -0.03 22.56
CA ALA A 282 -18.66 0.75 23.47
C ALA A 282 -19.72 -0.10 24.17
N VAL A 283 -20.27 -1.09 23.46
CA VAL A 283 -21.35 -1.94 23.97
C VAL A 283 -20.85 -3.26 24.55
N SER A 284 -19.69 -3.76 24.09
CA SER A 284 -19.14 -5.03 24.57
C SER A 284 -18.86 -5.00 26.08
N LYS A 285 -19.18 -6.10 26.78
CA LYS A 285 -18.99 -6.24 28.23
C LYS A 285 -17.98 -7.33 28.56
N PRO A 286 -18.19 -8.61 28.21
CA PRO A 286 -17.23 -9.66 28.49
C PRO A 286 -16.07 -9.68 27.47
N TYR A 287 -14.95 -10.27 27.85
CA TYR A 287 -13.76 -10.33 27.01
C TYR A 287 -13.98 -11.02 25.66
N TYR A 288 -14.85 -12.03 25.58
CA TYR A 288 -15.12 -12.70 24.28
C TYR A 288 -15.80 -11.76 23.26
N GLU A 289 -16.53 -10.73 23.69
CA GLU A 289 -17.07 -9.71 22.79
C GLU A 289 -15.98 -8.79 22.24
N ASP A 290 -14.95 -8.50 23.04
CA ASP A 290 -13.79 -7.75 22.55
C ASP A 290 -13.00 -8.54 21.50
N ILE A 291 -12.87 -9.87 21.68
CA ILE A 291 -12.28 -10.76 20.67
C ILE A 291 -13.09 -10.70 19.37
N PHE A 292 -14.43 -10.70 19.49
CA PHE A 292 -15.29 -10.54 18.33
C PHE A 292 -15.08 -9.19 17.64
N CYS A 293 -15.05 -8.08 18.39
CA CYS A 293 -14.82 -6.75 17.85
C CYS A 293 -13.47 -6.66 17.13
N LEU A 294 -12.42 -7.23 17.70
CA LEU A 294 -11.10 -7.33 17.09
C LEU A 294 -11.14 -8.09 15.75
N GLY A 295 -11.64 -9.34 15.78
CA GLY A 295 -11.68 -10.19 14.59
C GLY A 295 -12.54 -9.60 13.48
N GLN A 296 -13.74 -9.09 13.82
CA GLN A 296 -14.67 -8.55 12.86
C GLN A 296 -14.19 -7.20 12.30
N HIS A 297 -13.96 -6.20 13.16
CA HIS A 297 -13.84 -4.81 12.71
C HIS A 297 -12.40 -4.38 12.46
N ILE A 298 -11.42 -4.85 13.24
CA ILE A 298 -10.02 -4.53 12.98
C ILE A 298 -9.48 -5.37 11.82
N MET A 299 -9.78 -6.67 11.79
CA MET A 299 -9.14 -7.60 10.86
C MET A 299 -9.98 -7.84 9.61
N MET A 300 -11.18 -8.47 9.74
CA MET A 300 -11.98 -8.84 8.57
C MET A 300 -12.45 -7.64 7.76
N ASP A 301 -12.98 -6.60 8.40
CA ASP A 301 -13.48 -5.42 7.69
C ASP A 301 -12.34 -4.64 7.03
N SER A 302 -11.18 -4.51 7.71
CA SER A 302 -9.98 -3.90 7.08
C SER A 302 -9.45 -4.74 5.93
N GLY A 303 -9.42 -6.07 6.06
CA GLY A 303 -9.06 -6.98 4.98
C GLY A 303 -9.96 -6.81 3.75
N ARG A 304 -11.28 -6.68 3.95
CA ARG A 304 -12.23 -6.36 2.86
C ARG A 304 -11.94 -5.03 2.19
N CYS A 305 -11.59 -3.99 2.97
CA CYS A 305 -11.23 -2.70 2.40
C CYS A 305 -9.99 -2.80 1.49
N VAL A 306 -8.98 -3.59 1.88
CA VAL A 306 -7.77 -3.82 1.07
C VAL A 306 -8.10 -4.65 -0.18
N ILE A 307 -8.92 -5.71 -0.07
CA ILE A 307 -9.38 -6.50 -1.23
C ILE A 307 -10.16 -5.62 -2.22
N ARG A 308 -11.02 -4.73 -1.72
CA ARG A 308 -11.74 -3.75 -2.54
C ARG A 308 -10.80 -2.75 -3.20
N ALA A 309 -9.77 -2.28 -2.48
CA ALA A 309 -8.72 -1.42 -3.03
C ALA A 309 -7.96 -2.12 -4.17
N ALA A 310 -7.76 -3.44 -4.07
CA ALA A 310 -7.19 -4.27 -5.13
C ALA A 310 -8.12 -4.48 -6.34
N GLY A 311 -9.38 -4.06 -6.26
CA GLY A 311 -10.38 -4.29 -7.30
C GLY A 311 -10.87 -5.74 -7.37
N GLN A 312 -10.67 -6.51 -6.29
CA GLN A 312 -11.04 -7.91 -6.23
C GLN A 312 -12.36 -8.12 -5.50
N LYS A 313 -12.99 -9.26 -5.79
CA LYS A 313 -14.26 -9.64 -5.14
C LYS A 313 -14.03 -9.93 -3.67
N GLU A 314 -14.84 -9.28 -2.81
CA GLU A 314 -14.78 -9.53 -1.38
C GLU A 314 -15.19 -10.97 -1.04
N PRO A 315 -14.56 -11.57 -0.01
CA PRO A 315 -14.94 -12.89 0.49
C PRO A 315 -16.40 -12.90 0.93
N TYR A 316 -17.12 -13.93 0.52
CA TYR A 316 -18.48 -14.15 0.99
C TYR A 316 -18.45 -14.71 2.41
N GLU A 317 -19.12 -14.04 3.33
CA GLU A 317 -19.39 -14.55 4.65
C GLU A 317 -20.88 -14.94 4.72
N PRO A 318 -21.19 -16.24 4.88
CA PRO A 318 -22.58 -16.66 5.02
C PRO A 318 -23.20 -15.99 6.24
N ARG A 319 -24.41 -15.47 6.10
CA ARG A 319 -25.16 -14.99 7.27
C ARG A 319 -25.28 -16.14 8.26
N PHE A 320 -24.99 -15.85 9.53
CA PHE A 320 -25.22 -16.80 10.60
C PHE A 320 -26.73 -17.12 10.63
N VAL A 321 -27.09 -18.33 10.26
CA VAL A 321 -28.42 -18.88 10.45
C VAL A 321 -28.34 -19.68 11.75
N PRO A 322 -29.01 -19.23 12.85
CA PRO A 322 -29.04 -20.02 14.07
C PRO A 322 -29.61 -21.41 13.72
N THR A 323 -28.84 -22.46 13.89
CA THR A 323 -29.41 -23.81 13.93
C THR A 323 -30.31 -23.87 15.15
N VAL A 324 -31.60 -23.93 14.90
CA VAL A 324 -32.57 -24.20 15.98
C VAL A 324 -32.16 -25.53 16.61
N ARG A 325 -31.55 -25.48 17.80
CA ARG A 325 -31.29 -26.73 18.56
C ARG A 325 -32.63 -27.43 18.72
N PRO A 326 -32.73 -28.72 18.39
CA PRO A 326 -33.92 -29.50 18.75
C PRO A 326 -34.18 -29.28 20.25
N GLN A 327 -35.33 -28.74 20.59
CA GLN A 327 -35.70 -28.61 21.98
C GLN A 327 -35.72 -30.03 22.53
N THR A 328 -34.85 -30.33 23.48
CA THR A 328 -34.94 -31.57 24.24
C THR A 328 -36.30 -31.57 24.88
N PRO A 329 -37.13 -32.59 24.68
CA PRO A 329 -38.46 -32.63 25.28
C PRO A 329 -38.36 -32.34 26.77
N ALA A 330 -39.16 -31.42 27.24
CA ALA A 330 -39.19 -31.05 28.66
C ALA A 330 -39.43 -32.35 29.48
N LYS A 331 -38.49 -32.62 30.39
CA LYS A 331 -38.65 -33.76 31.32
C LYS A 331 -39.99 -33.66 31.99
N PRO A 332 -40.88 -34.67 31.91
CA PRO A 332 -42.21 -34.60 32.51
C PRO A 332 -42.08 -34.25 33.99
N PRO A 333 -43.00 -33.44 34.53
CA PRO A 333 -42.93 -33.03 35.94
C PRO A 333 -42.97 -34.24 36.83
N VAL A 334 -42.00 -34.36 37.74
CA VAL A 334 -41.94 -35.41 38.74
C VAL A 334 -43.17 -35.23 39.65
N ARG A 335 -44.15 -36.16 39.58
CA ARG A 335 -45.29 -36.19 40.50
C ARG A 335 -44.75 -36.35 41.92
N ARG A 336 -44.93 -35.29 42.73
CA ARG A 336 -44.66 -35.39 44.16
C ARG A 336 -45.64 -36.43 44.74
N PRO A 337 -45.22 -37.39 45.60
CA PRO A 337 -46.08 -38.28 46.26
C PRO A 337 -47.07 -37.51 47.17
N ALA A 338 -48.32 -37.85 47.10
CA ALA A 338 -49.37 -37.26 48.01
C ALA A 338 -48.99 -37.48 49.48
N ALA A 339 -48.96 -36.41 50.26
CA ALA A 339 -48.76 -36.50 51.70
C ALA A 339 -49.88 -37.37 52.33
N LYS A 340 -49.50 -38.46 52.98
CA LYS A 340 -50.43 -39.26 53.79
C LYS A 340 -50.94 -38.40 54.97
N LYS A 341 -52.24 -38.10 54.94
CA LYS A 341 -52.93 -37.54 56.14
C LYS A 341 -52.86 -38.59 57.22
N LYS A 342 -52.35 -38.21 58.43
CA LYS A 342 -52.59 -38.91 59.69
C LYS A 342 -53.93 -38.49 60.27
#